data_be4da638b5300031ccff474d5129bfe8
#
_entry.id   be4da638b5300031ccff474d5129bfe8
#
_cell.length_a   1.000
_cell.length_b   1.000
_cell.length_c   1.000
_cell.angle_alpha   90.00
_cell.angle_beta   90.00
_cell.angle_gamma   90.00
#
_symmetry.space_group_name_H-M   'P 1'
#
loop_
_entity.id
_entity.type
_entity.pdbx_description
1 polymer ?
#
loop_
_entity_poly.entity_id
_entity_poly.type
_entity_poly.pdbx_seq_one_letter_code
_entity_poly.pdbx_strand_id
1 'polypeptide(L)'
;GLGDVYKRQTGHYLKDVSNGAVQVIGADPEGSIYSDPNDVHQYQIEGVGEDFYPKAFDRSLPDEIVQVTDAEAFEMTRRLANEEGLLVGGSSGMAVFSALKYAREHDLDENQLVVVLMPDSGRSYMEKIFNDDWMRANGFADVVERTTKPSLAEQYL
;
A
#
# COMPACT_ATOMS: atom_id res chain seq x y z
N GLY A 1 -3.93 10.70 11.32
CA GLY A 1 -4.39 10.45 12.66
C GLY A 1 -3.30 9.99 13.63
N LEU A 2 -3.68 9.41 14.75
CA LEU A 2 -2.71 8.93 15.76
C LEU A 2 -1.80 7.79 15.25
N GLY A 3 -2.12 7.18 14.11
CA GLY A 3 -1.34 6.11 13.49
C GLY A 3 0.11 6.48 13.19
N ASP A 4 0.38 7.72 12.81
CA ASP A 4 1.76 8.16 12.52
C ASP A 4 2.64 8.18 13.75
N VAL A 5 2.08 8.52 14.91
CA VAL A 5 2.81 8.47 16.18
C VAL A 5 3.22 7.04 16.53
N TYR A 6 2.31 6.07 16.42
CA TYR A 6 2.59 4.66 16.75
C TYR A 6 3.54 4.01 15.75
N LYS A 7 3.38 4.27 14.46
CA LYS A 7 4.31 3.79 13.43
C LYS A 7 5.72 4.30 13.68
N ARG A 8 5.86 5.59 13.98
CA ARG A 8 7.15 6.19 14.34
C ARG A 8 7.76 5.54 15.58
N GLN A 9 6.97 5.38 16.66
CA GLN A 9 7.46 4.75 17.90
C GLN A 9 7.92 3.32 17.66
N THR A 10 7.14 2.53 16.89
CA THR A 10 7.51 1.15 16.55
C THR A 10 8.78 1.09 15.73
N GLY A 11 8.92 1.96 14.72
CA GLY A 11 10.12 2.01 13.89
C GLY A 11 11.38 2.37 14.67
N HIS A 12 11.32 3.38 15.54
CA HIS A 12 12.45 3.73 16.42
C HIS A 12 12.82 2.57 17.34
N TYR A 13 11.82 1.96 17.99
CA TYR A 13 12.07 0.82 18.87
C TYR A 13 12.76 -0.34 18.14
N LEU A 14 12.27 -0.69 16.95
CA LEU A 14 12.88 -1.75 16.14
C LEU A 14 14.31 -1.43 15.74
N LYS A 15 14.58 -0.20 15.35
CA LYS A 15 15.97 0.24 15.06
C LYS A 15 16.86 0.17 16.31
N ASP A 16 16.35 0.63 17.45
CA ASP A 16 17.12 0.61 18.71
C ASP A 16 17.47 -0.81 19.13
N VAL A 17 16.50 -1.73 19.20
CA VAL A 17 16.76 -3.11 19.65
C VAL A 17 17.55 -3.95 18.66
N SER A 18 17.57 -3.56 17.39
CA SER A 18 18.34 -4.23 16.33
C SER A 18 19.72 -3.60 16.07
N ASN A 19 20.08 -2.53 16.79
CA ASN A 19 21.24 -1.70 16.49
C ASN A 19 21.26 -1.21 15.04
N GLY A 20 20.09 -0.80 14.52
CA GLY A 20 19.92 -0.29 13.16
C GLY A 20 19.83 -1.36 12.07
N ALA A 21 19.81 -2.64 12.40
CA ALA A 21 19.74 -3.71 11.40
C ALA A 21 18.36 -3.82 10.72
N VAL A 22 17.27 -3.47 11.41
CA VAL A 22 15.93 -3.45 10.83
C VAL A 22 15.79 -2.27 9.89
N GLN A 23 15.42 -2.56 8.64
CA GLN A 23 15.07 -1.54 7.66
C GLN A 23 13.60 -1.15 7.81
N VAL A 24 13.32 0.14 7.79
CA VAL A 24 11.96 0.71 7.85
C VAL A 24 11.63 1.31 6.49
N ILE A 25 10.69 0.67 5.77
CA ILE A 25 10.31 1.09 4.43
C ILE A 25 8.96 1.80 4.48
N GLY A 26 8.92 3.04 3.97
CA GLY A 26 7.70 3.80 3.80
C GLY A 26 7.01 3.45 2.48
N ALA A 27 5.75 3.05 2.53
CA ALA A 27 4.90 2.99 1.35
C ALA A 27 4.14 4.31 1.22
N ASP A 28 4.23 4.97 0.08
CA ASP A 28 3.68 6.31 -0.12
C ASP A 28 2.96 6.42 -1.47
N PRO A 29 1.78 7.06 -1.54
CA PRO A 29 1.10 7.23 -2.83
C PRO A 29 1.83 8.24 -3.72
N GLU A 30 1.81 8.00 -5.02
CA GLU A 30 2.21 8.99 -6.00
C GLU A 30 1.39 10.28 -5.82
N GLY A 31 2.05 11.43 -5.79
CA GLY A 31 1.44 12.72 -5.49
C GLY A 31 1.54 13.17 -4.03
N SER A 32 2.05 12.33 -3.13
CA SER A 32 2.32 12.71 -1.74
C SER A 32 3.67 13.41 -1.59
N ILE A 33 3.74 14.36 -0.64
CA ILE A 33 4.96 15.12 -0.36
C ILE A 33 6.11 14.27 0.18
N TYR A 34 5.84 13.08 0.71
CA TYR A 34 6.88 12.25 1.32
C TYR A 34 7.84 11.66 0.30
N SER A 35 7.32 11.23 -0.85
CA SER A 35 8.11 10.64 -1.93
C SER A 35 8.69 11.68 -2.88
N ASP A 36 7.89 12.68 -3.30
CA ASP A 36 8.37 13.79 -4.12
C ASP A 36 7.73 15.14 -3.73
N PRO A 37 8.46 16.01 -3.03
CA PRO A 37 7.94 17.34 -2.64
C PRO A 37 7.74 18.30 -3.80
N ASN A 38 8.23 17.98 -5.02
CA ASN A 38 8.08 18.81 -6.20
C ASN A 38 6.91 18.39 -7.09
N ASP A 39 6.32 17.22 -6.85
CA ASP A 39 5.20 16.67 -7.61
C ASP A 39 4.04 16.28 -6.68
N VAL A 40 3.50 17.27 -5.97
CA VAL A 40 2.36 17.06 -5.06
C VAL A 40 1.06 17.25 -5.82
N HIS A 41 0.26 16.18 -5.93
CA HIS A 41 -1.03 16.18 -6.61
C HIS A 41 -2.02 15.20 -5.97
N GLN A 42 -3.27 15.19 -6.44
CA GLN A 42 -4.32 14.33 -5.90
C GLN A 42 -4.12 12.86 -6.28
N TYR A 43 -4.39 11.97 -5.34
CA TYR A 43 -4.46 10.52 -5.49
C TYR A 43 -5.76 10.02 -4.84
N GLN A 44 -6.15 8.77 -5.10
CA GLN A 44 -7.42 8.21 -4.67
C GLN A 44 -7.30 7.18 -3.54
N ILE A 45 -6.09 6.79 -3.16
CA ILE A 45 -5.86 5.93 -1.99
C ILE A 45 -6.18 6.72 -0.73
N GLU A 46 -7.14 6.25 0.06
CA GLU A 46 -7.62 6.93 1.25
C GLU A 46 -6.74 6.65 2.47
N GLY A 47 -6.55 7.67 3.31
CA GLY A 47 -5.91 7.57 4.63
C GLY A 47 -4.39 7.43 4.60
N VAL A 48 -3.75 7.79 3.51
CA VAL A 48 -2.29 7.73 3.31
C VAL A 48 -1.79 9.01 2.64
N GLY A 49 -0.47 9.22 2.70
CA GLY A 49 0.17 10.39 2.11
C GLY A 49 -0.24 11.70 2.78
N GLU A 50 0.37 12.77 2.36
CA GLU A 50 0.06 14.15 2.81
C GLU A 50 0.52 15.15 1.75
N ASP A 51 0.00 16.39 1.84
CA ASP A 51 0.44 17.54 1.06
C ASP A 51 1.33 18.52 1.86
N PHE A 52 1.56 18.20 3.14
CA PHE A 52 2.48 18.92 4.04
C PHE A 52 3.21 17.93 4.95
N TYR A 53 4.28 18.36 5.62
CA TYR A 53 4.98 17.53 6.61
C TYR A 53 4.36 17.69 8.00
N PRO A 54 3.62 16.66 8.51
CA PRO A 54 3.11 16.69 9.87
C PRO A 54 4.25 16.73 10.89
N LYS A 55 4.04 17.40 12.03
CA LYS A 55 5.02 17.43 13.13
C LYS A 55 5.34 16.04 13.70
N ALA A 56 4.42 15.08 13.52
CA ALA A 56 4.59 13.71 13.97
C ALA A 56 5.50 12.90 13.05
N PHE A 57 5.70 13.33 11.81
CA PHE A 57 6.54 12.62 10.85
C PHE A 57 8.02 12.88 11.11
N ASP A 58 8.77 11.83 11.36
CA ASP A 58 10.22 11.86 11.46
C ASP A 58 10.85 11.41 10.14
N ARG A 59 11.41 12.37 9.42
CA ARG A 59 12.02 12.16 8.09
C ARG A 59 13.27 11.28 8.12
N SER A 60 13.88 11.09 9.30
CA SER A 60 15.08 10.28 9.46
C SER A 60 14.79 8.80 9.75
N LEU A 61 13.51 8.46 10.00
CA LEU A 61 13.14 7.11 10.36
C LEU A 61 13.06 6.14 9.18
N PRO A 62 12.39 6.46 8.05
CA PRO A 62 12.39 5.57 6.90
C PRO A 62 13.78 5.48 6.27
N ASP A 63 14.23 4.28 5.99
CA ASP A 63 15.46 4.03 5.22
C ASP A 63 15.23 4.27 3.74
N GLU A 64 13.99 3.96 3.28
CA GLU A 64 13.54 4.20 1.92
C GLU A 64 12.04 4.49 1.89
N ILE A 65 11.59 5.27 0.91
CA ILE A 65 10.18 5.50 0.61
C ILE A 65 9.91 4.99 -0.80
N VAL A 66 9.01 4.01 -0.90
CA VAL A 66 8.58 3.41 -2.16
C VAL A 66 7.28 4.05 -2.61
N GLN A 67 7.33 4.73 -3.73
CA GLN A 67 6.17 5.35 -4.37
C GLN A 67 5.31 4.31 -5.09
N VAL A 68 3.98 4.43 -4.94
CA VAL A 68 2.99 3.51 -5.49
C VAL A 68 1.84 4.32 -6.10
N THR A 69 1.45 3.98 -7.31
CA THR A 69 0.30 4.59 -7.99
C THR A 69 -1.03 4.05 -7.45
N ASP A 70 -2.12 4.79 -7.64
CA ASP A 70 -3.49 4.34 -7.31
C ASP A 70 -3.82 3.00 -7.99
N ALA A 71 -3.46 2.85 -9.26
CA ALA A 71 -3.73 1.63 -10.02
C ALA A 71 -3.01 0.41 -9.44
N GLU A 72 -1.74 0.54 -9.07
CA GLU A 72 -0.95 -0.53 -8.44
C GLU A 72 -1.51 -0.92 -7.08
N ALA A 73 -1.89 0.07 -6.27
CA ALA A 73 -2.48 -0.17 -4.95
C ALA A 73 -3.85 -0.87 -5.06
N PHE A 74 -4.72 -0.42 -5.95
CA PHE A 74 -6.05 -1.00 -6.14
C PHE A 74 -6.00 -2.39 -6.77
N GLU A 75 -5.11 -2.61 -7.73
CA GLU A 75 -4.86 -3.94 -8.29
C GLU A 75 -4.42 -4.91 -7.19
N MET A 76 -3.42 -4.53 -6.39
CA MET A 76 -2.94 -5.37 -5.30
C MET A 76 -4.02 -5.63 -4.25
N THR A 77 -4.83 -4.62 -3.89
CA THR A 77 -5.95 -4.76 -2.96
C THR A 77 -6.95 -5.82 -3.44
N ARG A 78 -7.34 -5.76 -4.70
CA ARG A 78 -8.27 -6.73 -5.31
C ARG A 78 -7.66 -8.12 -5.43
N ARG A 79 -6.37 -8.22 -5.77
CA ARG A 79 -5.64 -9.49 -5.83
C ARG A 79 -5.53 -10.15 -4.46
N LEU A 80 -5.23 -9.40 -3.41
CA LEU A 80 -5.20 -9.93 -2.04
C LEU A 80 -6.54 -10.56 -1.64
N ALA A 81 -7.66 -9.93 -2.00
CA ALA A 81 -8.98 -10.51 -1.76
C ALA A 81 -9.23 -11.78 -2.61
N ASN A 82 -8.87 -11.75 -3.89
CA ASN A 82 -9.19 -12.82 -4.84
C ASN A 82 -8.24 -14.03 -4.74
N GLU A 83 -6.98 -13.80 -4.42
CA GLU A 83 -5.92 -14.82 -4.47
C GLU A 83 -5.58 -15.35 -3.09
N GLU A 84 -5.61 -14.48 -2.06
CA GLU A 84 -5.21 -14.81 -0.69
C GLU A 84 -6.39 -14.84 0.31
N GLY A 85 -7.59 -14.40 -0.11
CA GLY A 85 -8.75 -14.31 0.78
C GLY A 85 -8.66 -13.18 1.81
N LEU A 86 -7.80 -12.20 1.59
CA LEU A 86 -7.56 -11.07 2.48
C LEU A 86 -8.36 -9.85 2.03
N LEU A 87 -9.51 -9.60 2.66
CA LEU A 87 -10.34 -8.43 2.40
C LEU A 87 -9.82 -7.22 3.18
N VAL A 88 -8.95 -6.43 2.55
CA VAL A 88 -8.23 -5.29 3.13
C VAL A 88 -8.48 -4.00 2.35
N GLY A 89 -8.11 -2.84 2.90
CA GLY A 89 -8.26 -1.54 2.25
C GLY A 89 -7.15 -1.19 1.27
N GLY A 90 -7.31 -0.06 0.55
CA GLY A 90 -6.36 0.40 -0.48
C GLY A 90 -4.96 0.67 0.05
N SER A 91 -4.84 1.21 1.27
CA SER A 91 -3.55 1.41 1.94
C SER A 91 -2.80 0.10 2.21
N SER A 92 -3.53 -0.99 2.46
CA SER A 92 -2.95 -2.33 2.63
C SER A 92 -2.42 -2.88 1.30
N GLY A 93 -3.16 -2.70 0.20
CA GLY A 93 -2.69 -3.04 -1.15
C GLY A 93 -1.43 -2.26 -1.52
N MET A 94 -1.41 -0.96 -1.23
CA MET A 94 -0.23 -0.11 -1.40
C MET A 94 0.97 -0.64 -0.61
N ALA A 95 0.78 -0.98 0.65
CA ALA A 95 1.85 -1.48 1.51
C ALA A 95 2.41 -2.83 1.02
N VAL A 96 1.54 -3.77 0.60
CA VAL A 96 1.98 -5.06 0.05
C VAL A 96 2.67 -4.89 -1.30
N PHE A 97 2.14 -4.04 -2.19
CA PHE A 97 2.80 -3.75 -3.47
C PHE A 97 4.20 -3.17 -3.25
N SER A 98 4.32 -2.19 -2.35
CA SER A 98 5.58 -1.58 -1.96
C SER A 98 6.59 -2.61 -1.43
N ALA A 99 6.15 -3.51 -0.55
CA ALA A 99 6.99 -4.58 -0.02
C ALA A 99 7.50 -5.54 -1.10
N LEU A 100 6.64 -5.92 -2.04
CA LEU A 100 7.01 -6.79 -3.16
C LEU A 100 7.94 -6.09 -4.16
N LYS A 101 7.73 -4.80 -4.39
CA LYS A 101 8.61 -3.97 -5.23
C LYS A 101 9.99 -3.86 -4.58
N TYR A 102 10.05 -3.46 -3.31
CA TYR A 102 11.28 -3.37 -2.54
C TYR A 102 12.04 -4.71 -2.51
N ALA A 103 11.36 -5.81 -2.24
CA ALA A 103 11.98 -7.14 -2.19
C ALA A 103 12.65 -7.53 -3.52
N ARG A 104 12.02 -7.17 -4.66
CA ARG A 104 12.60 -7.41 -5.99
C ARG A 104 13.76 -6.51 -6.32
N GLU A 105 13.68 -5.22 -5.97
CA GLU A 105 14.71 -4.23 -6.26
C GLU A 105 15.97 -4.43 -5.42
N HIS A 106 15.83 -5.07 -4.25
CA HIS A 106 16.94 -5.38 -3.33
C HIS A 106 17.33 -6.86 -3.29
N ASP A 107 16.82 -7.68 -4.24
CA ASP A 107 17.12 -9.11 -4.35
C ASP A 107 16.97 -9.88 -3.01
N LEU A 108 15.89 -9.56 -2.25
CA LEU A 108 15.64 -10.23 -0.97
C LEU A 108 15.36 -11.72 -1.21
N ASP A 109 15.93 -12.57 -0.37
CA ASP A 109 15.81 -14.02 -0.44
C ASP A 109 15.03 -14.61 0.76
N GLU A 110 14.94 -15.92 0.84
CA GLU A 110 14.21 -16.65 1.87
C GLU A 110 14.75 -16.49 3.30
N ASN A 111 15.94 -15.91 3.48
CA ASN A 111 16.54 -15.68 4.80
C ASN A 111 16.12 -14.33 5.41
N GLN A 112 15.43 -13.49 4.65
CA GLN A 112 14.98 -12.18 5.10
C GLN A 112 13.49 -12.21 5.42
N LEU A 113 13.13 -11.61 6.55
CA LEU A 113 11.74 -11.46 6.99
C LEU A 113 11.22 -10.07 6.62
N VAL A 114 10.16 -10.02 5.80
CA VAL A 114 9.42 -8.79 5.49
C VAL A 114 8.09 -8.80 6.24
N VAL A 115 7.86 -7.79 7.06
CA VAL A 115 6.61 -7.60 7.81
C VAL A 115 5.86 -6.41 7.22
N VAL A 116 4.62 -6.63 6.80
CA VAL A 116 3.76 -5.61 6.21
C VAL A 116 2.59 -5.29 7.14
N LEU A 117 2.43 -4.01 7.48
CA LEU A 117 1.27 -3.54 8.22
C LEU A 117 0.09 -3.32 7.26
N MET A 118 -1.01 -4.02 7.47
CA MET A 118 -2.29 -3.85 6.77
C MET A 118 -3.29 -3.19 7.73
N PRO A 119 -3.52 -1.87 7.61
CA PRO A 119 -4.12 -1.10 8.70
C PRO A 119 -5.63 -1.23 8.84
N ASP A 120 -6.37 -1.59 7.78
CA ASP A 120 -7.82 -1.64 7.83
C ASP A 120 -8.46 -2.73 6.94
N SER A 121 -9.75 -2.91 7.13
CA SER A 121 -10.57 -3.88 6.40
C SER A 121 -11.12 -3.30 5.10
N GLY A 122 -11.22 -4.12 4.06
CA GLY A 122 -11.84 -3.79 2.79
C GLY A 122 -13.35 -3.50 2.85
N ARG A 123 -14.02 -3.76 3.98
CA ARG A 123 -15.46 -3.53 4.14
C ARG A 123 -15.89 -2.10 3.84
N SER A 124 -15.07 -1.13 4.17
CA SER A 124 -15.33 0.30 3.92
C SER A 124 -15.19 0.69 2.44
N TYR A 125 -14.66 -0.22 1.61
CA TYR A 125 -14.32 0.04 0.21
C TYR A 125 -15.14 -0.80 -0.78
N MET A 126 -16.22 -1.46 -0.31
CA MET A 126 -17.07 -2.31 -1.15
C MET A 126 -17.74 -1.55 -2.30
N GLU A 127 -18.10 -0.29 -2.08
CA GLU A 127 -18.72 0.58 -3.08
C GLU A 127 -17.68 1.36 -3.94
N LYS A 128 -16.39 1.12 -3.71
CA LYS A 128 -15.27 1.78 -4.39
C LYS A 128 -14.33 0.76 -5.03
N ILE A 129 -13.22 0.41 -4.38
CA ILE A 129 -12.17 -0.47 -4.92
C ILE A 129 -12.71 -1.85 -5.33
N PHE A 130 -13.73 -2.37 -4.63
CA PHE A 130 -14.35 -3.66 -4.93
C PHE A 130 -15.59 -3.56 -5.82
N ASN A 131 -15.97 -2.37 -6.27
CA ASN A 131 -17.07 -2.13 -7.21
C ASN A 131 -16.51 -1.84 -8.60
N ASP A 132 -16.76 -2.73 -9.56
CA ASP A 132 -16.24 -2.62 -10.92
C ASP A 132 -16.74 -1.38 -11.66
N ASP A 133 -17.98 -0.95 -11.43
CA ASP A 133 -18.55 0.24 -12.08
C ASP A 133 -17.86 1.50 -11.55
N TRP A 134 -17.62 1.57 -10.23
CA TRP A 134 -16.86 2.67 -9.64
C TRP A 134 -15.43 2.71 -10.18
N MET A 135 -14.76 1.56 -10.24
CA MET A 135 -13.38 1.47 -10.76
C MET A 135 -13.31 1.97 -12.21
N ARG A 136 -14.22 1.52 -13.08
CA ARG A 136 -14.27 1.98 -14.48
C ARG A 136 -14.56 3.48 -14.59
N ALA A 137 -15.52 3.99 -13.79
CA ALA A 137 -15.87 5.41 -13.78
C ALA A 137 -14.73 6.32 -13.30
N ASN A 138 -13.79 5.79 -12.51
CA ASN A 138 -12.64 6.53 -11.97
C ASN A 138 -11.33 6.25 -12.73
N GLY A 139 -11.38 5.63 -13.90
CA GLY A 139 -10.22 5.46 -14.78
C GLY A 139 -9.41 4.17 -14.57
N PHE A 140 -9.93 3.21 -13.78
CA PHE A 140 -9.25 1.94 -13.47
C PHE A 140 -9.85 0.74 -14.23
N ALA A 141 -10.36 0.93 -15.45
CA ALA A 141 -10.92 -0.15 -16.26
C ALA A 141 -9.93 -1.31 -16.45
N ASP A 142 -8.68 -0.98 -16.75
CA ASP A 142 -7.61 -1.97 -16.96
C ASP A 142 -7.33 -2.81 -15.69
N VAL A 143 -7.45 -2.19 -14.51
CA VAL A 143 -7.32 -2.90 -13.22
C VAL A 143 -8.45 -3.90 -13.05
N VAL A 144 -9.69 -3.51 -13.39
CA VAL A 144 -10.85 -4.41 -13.36
C VAL A 144 -10.59 -5.62 -14.27
N GLU A 145 -10.18 -5.39 -15.52
CA GLU A 145 -9.93 -6.47 -16.48
C GLU A 145 -8.87 -7.47 -16.00
N ARG A 146 -7.80 -6.97 -15.37
CA ARG A 146 -6.73 -7.82 -14.82
C ARG A 146 -7.12 -8.57 -13.55
N THR A 147 -8.07 -8.05 -12.77
CA THR A 147 -8.40 -8.60 -11.45
C THR A 147 -9.75 -9.31 -11.39
N THR A 148 -10.61 -9.17 -12.39
CA THR A 148 -11.88 -9.90 -12.46
C THR A 148 -11.63 -11.33 -12.86
N LYS A 149 -11.96 -12.28 -11.98
CA LYS A 149 -11.94 -13.71 -12.32
C LYS A 149 -13.24 -14.06 -13.07
N PRO A 150 -13.19 -15.00 -14.03
CA PRO A 150 -14.39 -15.56 -14.63
C PRO A 150 -15.35 -16.08 -13.54
N SER A 151 -16.65 -15.91 -13.74
CA SER A 151 -17.64 -16.48 -12.83
C SER A 151 -17.49 -18.01 -12.75
N LEU A 152 -17.96 -18.62 -11.66
CA LEU A 152 -17.97 -20.10 -11.57
C LEU A 152 -18.70 -20.74 -12.75
N ALA A 153 -19.79 -20.11 -13.20
CA ALA A 153 -20.53 -20.58 -14.38
C ALA A 153 -19.67 -20.58 -15.65
N GLU A 154 -18.89 -19.51 -15.87
CA GLU A 154 -17.97 -19.41 -17.03
C GLU A 154 -16.77 -20.35 -16.93
N GLN A 155 -16.39 -20.79 -15.72
CA GLN A 155 -15.30 -21.73 -15.51
C GLN A 155 -15.72 -23.19 -15.71
N TYR A 156 -17.00 -23.53 -15.54
CA TYR A 156 -17.51 -24.90 -15.52
C TYR A 156 -18.60 -25.19 -16.57
N LEU A 157 -18.97 -24.22 -17.40
CA LEU A 157 -19.85 -24.36 -18.56
C LEU A 157 -19.07 -24.20 -19.86
#